data_10eb7e8cff36dbdb4ce49ae1ebf84848
#
_entry.id   10eb7e8cff36dbdb4ce49ae1ebf84848
#
_cell.length_a   1.000
_cell.length_b   1.000
_cell.length_c   1.000
_cell.angle_alpha   90.00
_cell.angle_beta   90.00
_cell.angle_gamma   90.00
#
_symmetry.space_group_name_H-M   'P 1'
#
loop_
_entity.id
_entity.type
_entity.pdbx_description
1 polymer ?
#
loop_
_entity_poly.entity_id
_entity_poly.type
_entity_poly.pdbx_seq_one_letter_code
_entity_poly.pdbx_strand_id
1 'polypeptide(L)'
;MSEILLIASFGAALSSCSGSTVDDAVPTGSPTSQQGGTGEVPQVANPLDATPFLKNPCALIDDQTLSQFGDFTEGEPDVDSNHAQKLIGPRCSWYMKEDYSRSAGVVIDTPHQKYADPELRGLGGVYASKESGTIDFLQAVEIAGHPDYPAVIAGDREEISRGRCVVYVGIANDLTIKTSFDDEQNPSQACPAAQKIASAALETLKQGG
;
A
#
# COMPACT_ATOMS: atom_id res chain seq x y z
N MET A 1 30.45 -40.01 38.54
CA MET A 1 30.08 -41.37 38.15
C MET A 1 29.55 -41.34 36.75
N SER A 2 30.39 -41.88 35.91
CA SER A 2 30.28 -42.63 34.65
C SER A 2 29.70 -41.85 33.50
N GLU A 3 30.53 -41.34 32.63
CA GLU A 3 31.15 -41.89 31.40
C GLU A 3 30.28 -42.92 30.67
N ILE A 4 30.02 -42.66 29.38
CA ILE A 4 30.37 -43.55 28.27
C ILE A 4 30.28 -42.78 26.93
N LEU A 5 31.40 -42.83 26.26
CA LEU A 5 31.81 -42.48 24.90
C LEU A 5 31.36 -43.56 23.90
N LEU A 6 31.07 -43.23 22.63
CA LEU A 6 31.26 -44.06 21.41
C LEU A 6 30.89 -43.21 20.19
N ILE A 7 31.72 -42.80 19.37
CA ILE A 7 32.59 -43.06 18.23
C ILE A 7 31.98 -44.06 17.19
N ALA A 8 31.97 -43.61 15.96
CA ALA A 8 32.35 -44.22 14.66
C ALA A 8 31.39 -43.77 13.55
N SER A 9 31.72 -43.27 12.43
CA SER A 9 32.76 -43.45 11.42
C SER A 9 32.12 -43.61 10.04
N PHE A 10 32.62 -42.80 9.09
CA PHE A 10 32.82 -43.07 7.67
C PHE A 10 31.70 -43.43 6.71
N GLY A 11 31.70 -42.73 5.57
CA GLY A 11 31.11 -43.17 4.30
C GLY A 11 31.12 -42.10 3.21
N ALA A 12 32.27 -41.91 2.55
CA ALA A 12 32.36 -41.17 1.31
C ALA A 12 31.94 -42.09 0.12
N ALA A 13 31.16 -41.58 -0.81
CA ALA A 13 31.05 -42.16 -2.15
C ALA A 13 30.91 -41.05 -3.18
N LEU A 14 31.99 -40.88 -3.96
CA LEU A 14 32.03 -40.17 -5.23
C LEU A 14 31.41 -41.09 -6.31
N SER A 15 30.53 -40.53 -7.14
CA SER A 15 30.26 -41.08 -8.46
C SER A 15 29.91 -39.98 -9.44
N SER A 16 30.82 -39.67 -10.28
CA SER A 16 30.67 -38.94 -11.54
C SER A 16 29.93 -39.81 -12.55
N CYS A 17 29.02 -39.21 -13.31
CA CYS A 17 28.77 -39.62 -14.70
C CYS A 17 28.21 -38.44 -15.50
N SER A 18 28.93 -38.15 -16.58
CA SER A 18 28.56 -37.25 -17.67
C SER A 18 27.37 -37.77 -18.46
N GLY A 19 26.55 -36.87 -18.97
CA GLY A 19 25.55 -37.20 -19.98
C GLY A 19 24.89 -35.92 -20.49
N SER A 20 25.38 -35.43 -21.62
CA SER A 20 24.75 -34.32 -22.37
C SER A 20 23.49 -34.79 -23.05
N THR A 21 22.35 -34.11 -22.85
CA THR A 21 21.30 -34.00 -23.84
C THR A 21 20.64 -32.61 -23.69
N VAL A 22 20.67 -31.88 -24.80
CA VAL A 22 19.97 -30.63 -25.04
C VAL A 22 18.49 -30.94 -25.12
N ASP A 23 17.67 -30.33 -24.25
CA ASP A 23 16.24 -30.22 -24.50
C ASP A 23 15.77 -28.84 -24.00
N ASP A 24 14.98 -28.20 -24.84
CA ASP A 24 14.38 -26.89 -24.71
C ASP A 24 13.70 -26.69 -23.36
N ALA A 25 14.26 -25.86 -22.49
CA ALA A 25 13.59 -25.39 -21.30
C ALA A 25 12.89 -24.06 -21.61
N VAL A 26 11.59 -24.13 -21.76
CA VAL A 26 10.69 -22.98 -21.65
C VAL A 26 10.98 -22.27 -20.31
N PRO A 27 11.26 -20.98 -20.29
CA PRO A 27 11.42 -20.26 -19.02
C PRO A 27 10.07 -20.07 -18.36
N THR A 28 9.77 -20.94 -17.41
CA THR A 28 8.70 -20.70 -16.44
C THR A 28 9.16 -19.55 -15.54
N GLY A 29 8.73 -18.33 -15.85
CA GLY A 29 8.94 -17.17 -15.02
C GLY A 29 8.25 -17.37 -13.67
N SER A 30 9.00 -17.73 -12.66
CA SER A 30 8.55 -17.60 -11.28
C SER A 30 8.32 -16.13 -10.98
N PRO A 31 7.22 -15.75 -10.32
CA PRO A 31 7.05 -14.38 -9.86
C PRO A 31 8.14 -14.08 -8.83
N THR A 32 9.08 -13.24 -9.21
CA THR A 32 10.07 -12.70 -8.30
C THR A 32 9.34 -11.82 -7.31
N SER A 33 9.17 -12.29 -6.08
CA SER A 33 8.80 -11.44 -4.95
C SER A 33 9.87 -10.37 -4.82
N GLN A 34 9.60 -9.16 -5.28
CA GLN A 34 10.44 -8.00 -5.05
C GLN A 34 10.37 -7.66 -3.55
N GLN A 35 11.29 -8.24 -2.82
CA GLN A 35 11.65 -7.80 -1.47
C GLN A 35 12.17 -6.37 -1.56
N GLY A 36 11.61 -5.48 -0.74
CA GLY A 36 11.88 -4.05 -0.71
C GLY A 36 13.37 -3.70 -0.75
N GLY A 37 13.84 -3.34 -1.93
CA GLY A 37 15.14 -2.72 -2.17
C GLY A 37 14.93 -1.20 -2.30
N THR A 38 15.71 -0.45 -1.55
CA THR A 38 15.88 0.99 -1.68
C THR A 38 16.32 1.31 -3.11
N GLY A 39 15.51 2.03 -3.89
CA GLY A 39 16.08 2.65 -5.07
C GLY A 39 15.15 3.12 -6.17
N GLU A 40 14.24 2.36 -6.68
CA GLU A 40 13.48 2.80 -7.85
C GLU A 40 11.98 2.92 -7.51
N VAL A 41 11.42 4.10 -7.80
CA VAL A 41 9.98 4.35 -7.62
C VAL A 41 9.20 3.53 -8.66
N PRO A 42 8.31 2.63 -8.22
CA PRO A 42 7.53 1.81 -9.15
C PRO A 42 6.66 2.66 -10.06
N GLN A 43 6.62 2.30 -11.35
CA GLN A 43 5.83 3.01 -12.35
C GLN A 43 4.45 2.39 -12.52
N VAL A 44 3.46 3.23 -12.85
CA VAL A 44 2.08 2.81 -13.14
C VAL A 44 1.93 2.63 -14.65
N ALA A 45 1.75 1.38 -15.08
CA ALA A 45 1.63 1.05 -16.51
C ALA A 45 0.28 1.47 -17.11
N ASN A 46 -0.79 1.39 -16.33
CA ASN A 46 -2.17 1.66 -16.76
C ASN A 46 -2.79 2.73 -15.85
N PRO A 47 -2.58 4.03 -16.13
CA PRO A 47 -3.11 5.10 -15.28
C PRO A 47 -4.64 5.09 -15.19
N LEU A 48 -5.16 5.39 -13.99
CA LEU A 48 -6.59 5.56 -13.74
C LEU A 48 -6.94 7.04 -13.68
N ASP A 49 -8.15 7.38 -14.16
CA ASP A 49 -8.69 8.73 -14.09
C ASP A 49 -9.48 8.95 -12.81
N ALA A 50 -8.98 9.81 -11.93
CA ALA A 50 -9.67 10.19 -10.70
C ALA A 50 -10.55 11.45 -10.86
N THR A 51 -10.58 12.05 -12.05
CA THR A 51 -11.33 13.31 -12.33
C THR A 51 -12.81 13.24 -11.92
N PRO A 52 -13.56 12.13 -12.15
CA PRO A 52 -14.95 12.02 -11.74
C PRO A 52 -15.18 12.20 -10.23
N PHE A 53 -14.16 11.85 -9.42
CA PHE A 53 -14.25 11.81 -7.95
C PHE A 53 -13.74 13.08 -7.26
N LEU A 54 -13.14 14.03 -8.00
CA LEU A 54 -12.55 15.23 -7.38
C LEU A 54 -13.57 16.12 -6.65
N LYS A 55 -14.84 16.07 -7.06
CA LYS A 55 -15.93 16.81 -6.40
C LYS A 55 -16.67 16.00 -5.34
N ASN A 56 -16.58 14.69 -5.40
CA ASN A 56 -17.19 13.78 -4.43
C ASN A 56 -16.26 12.58 -4.17
N PRO A 57 -15.19 12.76 -3.41
CA PRO A 57 -14.26 11.67 -3.09
C PRO A 57 -14.89 10.56 -2.25
N CYS A 58 -16.01 10.82 -1.59
CA CYS A 58 -16.75 9.80 -0.84
C CYS A 58 -17.28 8.67 -1.73
N ALA A 59 -17.54 8.96 -3.01
CA ALA A 59 -18.00 7.96 -3.96
C ALA A 59 -16.93 6.90 -4.32
N LEU A 60 -15.68 7.09 -3.88
CA LEU A 60 -14.63 6.07 -4.06
C LEU A 60 -14.84 4.82 -3.20
N ILE A 61 -15.54 4.93 -2.08
CA ILE A 61 -15.73 3.84 -1.13
C ILE A 61 -17.21 3.65 -0.86
N ASP A 62 -17.72 2.46 -1.09
CA ASP A 62 -19.10 2.11 -0.81
C ASP A 62 -19.36 1.78 0.67
N ASP A 63 -20.61 1.92 1.09
CA ASP A 63 -21.02 1.62 2.46
C ASP A 63 -20.82 0.13 2.82
N GLN A 64 -20.88 -0.77 1.85
CA GLN A 64 -20.68 -2.20 2.07
C GLN A 64 -19.24 -2.47 2.49
N THR A 65 -18.27 -1.78 1.89
CA THR A 65 -16.87 -1.87 2.27
C THR A 65 -16.66 -1.37 3.70
N LEU A 66 -17.21 -0.21 4.04
CA LEU A 66 -17.06 0.38 5.37
C LEU A 66 -17.76 -0.45 6.47
N SER A 67 -18.91 -1.03 6.17
CA SER A 67 -19.68 -1.85 7.13
C SER A 67 -18.93 -3.09 7.63
N GLN A 68 -17.89 -3.54 6.90
CA GLN A 68 -17.03 -4.63 7.34
C GLN A 68 -16.17 -4.26 8.56
N PHE A 69 -15.97 -2.98 8.82
CA PHE A 69 -15.13 -2.47 9.90
C PHE A 69 -15.93 -1.85 11.05
N GLY A 70 -17.23 -1.64 10.86
CA GLY A 70 -18.13 -1.10 11.88
C GLY A 70 -19.27 -0.24 11.32
N ASP A 71 -19.99 0.42 12.21
CA ASP A 71 -21.05 1.36 11.85
C ASP A 71 -20.48 2.79 11.80
N PHE A 72 -20.19 3.25 10.59
CA PHE A 72 -19.62 4.58 10.35
C PHE A 72 -20.72 5.62 10.08
N THR A 73 -20.38 6.90 10.34
CA THR A 73 -21.18 8.04 9.89
C THR A 73 -21.26 8.07 8.36
N GLU A 74 -22.16 8.89 7.82
CA GLU A 74 -22.08 9.30 6.42
C GLU A 74 -20.72 9.96 6.15
N GLY A 75 -20.19 9.77 4.93
CA GLY A 75 -18.90 10.34 4.56
C GLY A 75 -18.92 11.86 4.54
N GLU A 76 -17.89 12.46 5.12
CA GLU A 76 -17.68 13.90 5.16
C GLU A 76 -16.68 14.33 4.08
N PRO A 77 -17.15 14.86 2.92
CA PRO A 77 -16.25 15.33 1.87
C PRO A 77 -15.61 16.66 2.25
N ASP A 78 -14.32 16.81 1.98
CA ASP A 78 -13.61 18.09 2.04
C ASP A 78 -12.90 18.31 0.69
N VAL A 79 -13.46 19.20 -0.12
CA VAL A 79 -12.91 19.54 -1.44
C VAL A 79 -12.61 21.03 -1.57
N ASP A 80 -13.18 21.87 -0.69
CA ASP A 80 -13.17 23.33 -0.81
C ASP A 80 -12.25 24.01 0.20
N SER A 81 -11.81 23.32 1.25
CA SER A 81 -10.89 23.90 2.22
C SER A 81 -9.54 24.22 1.59
N ASN A 82 -8.86 25.23 2.15
CA ASN A 82 -7.47 25.52 1.74
C ASN A 82 -6.55 24.30 1.92
N HIS A 83 -6.84 23.45 2.90
CA HIS A 83 -6.09 22.23 3.17
C HIS A 83 -6.26 21.22 2.02
N ALA A 84 -7.50 20.96 1.61
CA ALA A 84 -7.78 20.08 0.47
C ALA A 84 -7.21 20.65 -0.84
N GLN A 85 -7.36 21.95 -1.10
CA GLN A 85 -6.96 22.52 -2.39
C GLN A 85 -5.44 22.67 -2.56
N LYS A 86 -4.69 22.87 -1.48
CA LYS A 86 -3.27 23.28 -1.55
C LYS A 86 -2.29 22.30 -0.94
N LEU A 87 -2.75 21.41 -0.04
CA LEU A 87 -1.84 20.60 0.75
C LEU A 87 -2.01 19.10 0.54
N ILE A 88 -3.22 18.57 0.66
CA ILE A 88 -3.43 17.11 0.66
C ILE A 88 -4.29 16.58 -0.47
N GLY A 89 -5.15 17.40 -1.08
CA GLY A 89 -6.12 17.02 -2.11
C GLY A 89 -7.54 16.79 -1.59
N PRO A 90 -8.52 16.63 -2.52
CA PRO A 90 -9.88 16.24 -2.21
C PRO A 90 -9.93 14.96 -1.38
N ARG A 91 -10.74 14.97 -0.33
CA ARG A 91 -10.79 13.83 0.61
C ARG A 91 -12.20 13.55 1.09
N CYS A 92 -12.42 12.32 1.56
CA CYS A 92 -13.57 11.94 2.37
C CYS A 92 -13.11 11.26 3.65
N SER A 93 -13.81 11.54 4.74
CA SER A 93 -13.55 10.94 6.05
C SER A 93 -14.83 10.32 6.61
N TRP A 94 -14.71 9.19 7.29
CA TRP A 94 -15.79 8.50 7.99
C TRP A 94 -15.36 8.23 9.42
N TYR A 95 -16.25 8.39 10.36
CA TYR A 95 -16.01 8.20 11.78
C TYR A 95 -16.96 7.15 12.35
N MET A 96 -16.52 6.37 13.33
CA MET A 96 -17.37 5.46 14.05
C MET A 96 -18.49 6.24 14.74
N LYS A 97 -19.75 5.80 14.58
CA LYS A 97 -20.92 6.54 15.10
C LYS A 97 -20.98 6.61 16.62
N GLU A 98 -20.56 5.54 17.29
CA GLU A 98 -20.78 5.45 18.75
C GLU A 98 -19.76 6.24 19.55
N ASP A 99 -18.47 6.18 19.18
CA ASP A 99 -17.38 6.67 20.05
C ASP A 99 -16.23 7.36 19.32
N TYR A 100 -16.31 7.49 18.01
CA TYR A 100 -15.24 8.07 17.18
C TYR A 100 -13.86 7.37 17.34
N SER A 101 -13.84 6.17 17.91
CA SER A 101 -12.63 5.42 18.20
C SER A 101 -11.91 4.91 16.96
N ARG A 102 -12.64 4.82 15.84
CA ARG A 102 -12.12 4.43 14.54
C ARG A 102 -12.49 5.46 13.49
N SER A 103 -11.58 5.65 12.55
CA SER A 103 -11.84 6.47 11.38
C SER A 103 -11.32 5.80 10.12
N ALA A 104 -11.95 6.11 9.00
CA ALA A 104 -11.52 5.74 7.67
C ALA A 104 -11.37 6.99 6.80
N GLY A 105 -10.49 6.95 5.83
CA GLY A 105 -10.30 8.09 4.94
C GLY A 105 -9.82 7.68 3.56
N VAL A 106 -10.17 8.50 2.57
CA VAL A 106 -9.60 8.47 1.23
C VAL A 106 -9.23 9.88 0.78
N VAL A 107 -8.11 10.02 0.11
CA VAL A 107 -7.60 11.30 -0.43
C VAL A 107 -7.15 11.08 -1.87
N ILE A 108 -7.44 12.02 -2.76
CA ILE A 108 -6.88 12.09 -4.12
C ILE A 108 -5.80 13.18 -4.11
N ASP A 109 -4.54 12.82 -4.23
CA ASP A 109 -3.38 13.68 -3.92
C ASP A 109 -3.02 14.67 -5.04
N THR A 110 -3.99 15.45 -5.50
CA THR A 110 -3.83 16.40 -6.61
C THR A 110 -2.86 17.56 -6.35
N PRO A 111 -2.61 18.05 -5.13
CA PRO A 111 -1.60 19.10 -4.91
C PRO A 111 -0.18 18.64 -5.24
N HIS A 112 0.19 17.40 -4.87
CA HIS A 112 1.52 16.85 -5.16
C HIS A 112 1.74 16.59 -6.64
N GLN A 113 0.67 16.33 -7.40
CA GLN A 113 0.74 16.22 -8.87
C GLN A 113 1.26 17.51 -9.55
N LYS A 114 1.14 18.65 -8.87
CA LYS A 114 1.53 19.99 -9.40
C LYS A 114 2.93 20.42 -8.97
N TYR A 115 3.69 19.60 -8.26
CA TYR A 115 5.05 19.95 -7.89
C TYR A 115 5.91 20.18 -9.14
N ALA A 116 6.80 21.19 -9.04
CA ALA A 116 7.68 21.53 -10.15
C ALA A 116 8.65 20.39 -10.50
N ASP A 117 9.14 19.71 -9.46
CA ASP A 117 9.98 18.53 -9.60
C ASP A 117 9.11 17.29 -9.86
N PRO A 118 9.23 16.64 -11.03
CA PRO A 118 8.47 15.45 -11.36
C PRO A 118 8.79 14.26 -10.43
N GLU A 119 10.00 14.17 -9.89
CA GLU A 119 10.42 13.08 -9.01
C GLU A 119 9.70 13.11 -7.65
N LEU A 120 9.15 14.26 -7.28
CA LEU A 120 8.35 14.44 -6.06
C LEU A 120 6.85 14.21 -6.26
N ARG A 121 6.41 13.79 -7.45
CA ARG A 121 5.01 13.53 -7.76
C ARG A 121 4.67 12.06 -7.53
N GLY A 122 3.38 11.81 -7.31
CA GLY A 122 2.88 10.45 -7.12
C GLY A 122 3.61 9.72 -5.98
N LEU A 123 3.97 8.46 -6.19
CA LEU A 123 4.76 7.69 -5.21
C LEU A 123 6.17 8.24 -5.02
N GLY A 124 6.74 8.95 -6.01
CA GLY A 124 8.07 9.56 -5.89
C GLY A 124 8.19 10.45 -4.66
N GLY A 125 7.18 11.28 -4.38
CA GLY A 125 7.16 12.12 -3.20
C GLY A 125 7.16 11.34 -1.87
N VAL A 126 6.54 10.16 -1.85
CA VAL A 126 6.53 9.29 -0.66
C VAL A 126 7.92 8.68 -0.44
N TYR A 127 8.56 8.20 -1.50
CA TYR A 127 9.94 7.68 -1.43
C TYR A 127 10.93 8.78 -1.01
N ALA A 128 10.84 9.97 -1.61
CA ALA A 128 11.67 11.12 -1.24
C ALA A 128 11.46 11.54 0.23
N SER A 129 10.23 11.46 0.76
CA SER A 129 9.94 11.70 2.16
C SER A 129 10.62 10.70 3.09
N LYS A 130 10.74 9.43 2.65
CA LYS A 130 11.49 8.41 3.39
C LYS A 130 13.00 8.68 3.35
N GLU A 131 13.54 9.04 2.20
CA GLU A 131 14.96 9.34 2.03
C GLU A 131 15.40 10.57 2.82
N SER A 132 14.57 11.61 2.85
CA SER A 132 14.85 12.82 3.64
C SER A 132 14.65 12.65 5.14
N GLY A 133 14.09 11.50 5.58
CA GLY A 133 13.77 11.27 7.00
C GLY A 133 12.52 12.01 7.49
N THR A 134 11.71 12.58 6.59
CA THR A 134 10.42 13.18 6.93
C THR A 134 9.44 12.14 7.48
N ILE A 135 9.52 10.92 6.95
CA ILE A 135 8.87 9.72 7.48
C ILE A 135 9.92 8.67 7.80
N ASP A 136 9.71 7.86 8.84
CA ASP A 136 10.68 6.84 9.24
C ASP A 136 10.31 5.42 8.81
N PHE A 137 9.09 5.23 8.27
CA PHE A 137 8.59 3.94 7.79
C PHE A 137 8.10 4.01 6.34
N LEU A 138 8.52 3.04 5.53
CA LEU A 138 8.00 2.77 4.19
C LEU A 138 8.13 1.27 3.91
N GLN A 139 7.03 0.64 3.52
CA GLN A 139 6.98 -0.77 3.15
C GLN A 139 6.12 -0.96 1.93
N ALA A 140 6.67 -1.56 0.87
CA ALA A 140 5.90 -1.97 -0.29
C ALA A 140 4.88 -3.05 0.10
N VAL A 141 3.66 -2.92 -0.42
CA VAL A 141 2.56 -3.87 -0.20
C VAL A 141 1.84 -4.13 -1.50
N GLU A 142 1.23 -5.29 -1.60
CA GLU A 142 0.35 -5.64 -2.72
C GLU A 142 -1.11 -5.41 -2.31
N ILE A 143 -1.87 -4.72 -3.16
CA ILE A 143 -3.31 -4.55 -2.96
C ILE A 143 -4.04 -5.72 -3.61
N ALA A 144 -4.78 -6.47 -2.79
CA ALA A 144 -5.49 -7.66 -3.22
C ALA A 144 -6.40 -7.38 -4.43
N GLY A 145 -6.25 -8.17 -5.50
CA GLY A 145 -6.98 -7.99 -6.76
C GLY A 145 -6.40 -6.92 -7.70
N HIS A 146 -5.35 -6.19 -7.28
CA HIS A 146 -4.81 -5.06 -8.05
C HIS A 146 -3.27 -5.04 -8.12
N PRO A 147 -2.60 -6.12 -8.56
CA PRO A 147 -1.14 -6.21 -8.57
C PRO A 147 -0.45 -5.20 -9.51
N ASP A 148 -1.19 -4.62 -10.46
CA ASP A 148 -0.67 -3.64 -11.43
C ASP A 148 -0.53 -2.22 -10.82
N TYR A 149 -1.05 -1.99 -9.62
CA TYR A 149 -1.00 -0.68 -8.95
C TYR A 149 -0.06 -0.74 -7.76
N PRO A 150 1.14 -0.14 -7.90
CA PRO A 150 2.12 -0.16 -6.83
C PRO A 150 1.60 0.59 -5.60
N ALA A 151 1.82 0.01 -4.44
CA ALA A 151 1.36 0.57 -3.18
C ALA A 151 2.42 0.46 -2.08
N VAL A 152 2.38 1.41 -1.16
CA VAL A 152 3.23 1.41 0.03
C VAL A 152 2.43 1.78 1.28
N ILE A 153 2.72 1.13 2.39
CA ILE A 153 2.40 1.66 3.71
C ILE A 153 3.54 2.60 4.09
N ALA A 154 3.23 3.85 4.40
CA ALA A 154 4.26 4.83 4.74
C ALA A 154 3.77 5.82 5.79
N GLY A 155 4.68 6.31 6.62
CA GLY A 155 4.39 7.29 7.67
C GLY A 155 5.39 7.22 8.81
N ASP A 156 4.89 7.55 10.00
CA ASP A 156 5.62 7.43 11.24
C ASP A 156 5.39 6.05 11.86
N ARG A 157 6.45 5.34 12.20
CA ARG A 157 6.40 4.00 12.79
C ARG A 157 5.62 3.98 14.11
N GLU A 158 5.77 5.02 14.91
CA GLU A 158 5.06 5.15 16.18
C GLU A 158 3.55 5.28 15.94
N GLU A 159 3.13 6.11 14.98
CA GLU A 159 1.71 6.25 14.62
C GLU A 159 1.14 4.94 14.07
N ILE A 160 1.88 4.23 13.21
CA ILE A 160 1.47 2.92 12.69
C ILE A 160 1.31 1.91 13.86
N SER A 161 2.23 1.92 14.81
CA SER A 161 2.16 1.03 15.97
C SER A 161 0.98 1.33 16.91
N ARG A 162 0.47 2.57 16.86
CA ARG A 162 -0.75 2.98 17.58
C ARG A 162 -2.04 2.69 16.82
N GLY A 163 -1.95 2.12 15.61
CA GLY A 163 -3.12 1.79 14.81
C GLY A 163 -3.54 2.90 13.85
N ARG A 164 -2.65 3.80 13.45
CA ARG A 164 -2.88 4.79 12.41
C ARG A 164 -2.14 4.38 11.14
N CYS A 165 -2.84 3.82 10.19
CA CYS A 165 -2.20 3.30 8.99
C CYS A 165 -2.63 4.04 7.74
N VAL A 166 -1.65 4.43 6.93
CA VAL A 166 -1.86 5.07 5.63
C VAL A 166 -1.23 4.22 4.54
N VAL A 167 -2.03 3.92 3.52
CA VAL A 167 -1.61 3.24 2.29
C VAL A 167 -1.63 4.26 1.15
N TYR A 168 -0.51 4.43 0.49
CA TYR A 168 -0.39 5.21 -0.73
C TYR A 168 -0.41 4.26 -1.92
N VAL A 169 -1.29 4.51 -2.87
CA VAL A 169 -1.40 3.72 -4.10
C VAL A 169 -1.13 4.62 -5.31
N GLY A 170 -0.15 4.26 -6.13
CA GLY A 170 0.08 4.92 -7.40
C GLY A 170 -1.04 4.58 -8.37
N ILE A 171 -1.82 5.58 -8.79
CA ILE A 171 -2.86 5.44 -9.81
C ILE A 171 -2.46 6.07 -11.14
N ALA A 172 -1.43 6.92 -11.12
CA ALA A 172 -0.66 7.40 -12.26
C ALA A 172 0.78 7.66 -11.77
N ASN A 173 1.71 7.90 -12.68
CA ASN A 173 3.12 8.15 -12.29
C ASN A 173 3.28 9.43 -11.47
N ASP A 174 2.35 10.36 -11.60
CA ASP A 174 2.33 11.64 -10.92
C ASP A 174 1.20 11.78 -9.90
N LEU A 175 0.37 10.75 -9.71
CA LEU A 175 -0.82 10.82 -8.84
C LEU A 175 -0.95 9.58 -7.97
N THR A 176 -1.17 9.80 -6.67
CA THR A 176 -1.58 8.77 -5.72
C THR A 176 -3.00 9.00 -5.21
N ILE A 177 -3.66 7.91 -4.81
CA ILE A 177 -4.66 7.96 -3.77
C ILE A 177 -4.04 7.52 -2.46
N LYS A 178 -4.54 8.09 -1.35
CA LYS A 178 -4.18 7.68 0.01
C LYS A 178 -5.42 7.11 0.67
N THR A 179 -5.32 5.93 1.24
CA THR A 179 -6.36 5.38 2.09
C THR A 179 -5.84 5.25 3.51
N SER A 180 -6.66 5.56 4.47
CA SER A 180 -6.29 5.47 5.88
C SER A 180 -7.33 4.73 6.68
N PHE A 181 -6.86 4.09 7.73
CA PHE A 181 -7.70 3.53 8.77
C PHE A 181 -7.03 3.69 10.12
N ASP A 182 -7.77 4.24 11.07
CA ASP A 182 -7.32 4.41 12.45
C ASP A 182 -8.14 3.48 13.37
N ASP A 183 -7.45 2.66 14.16
CA ASP A 183 -8.04 1.80 15.20
C ASP A 183 -7.01 1.62 16.34
N GLU A 184 -7.04 2.54 17.28
CA GLU A 184 -6.13 2.50 18.44
C GLU A 184 -6.49 1.36 19.41
N GLN A 185 -7.68 0.82 19.34
CA GLN A 185 -8.10 -0.33 20.17
C GLN A 185 -7.56 -1.66 19.60
N ASN A 186 -7.41 -1.73 18.26
CA ASN A 186 -6.89 -2.92 17.57
C ASN A 186 -5.84 -2.52 16.52
N PRO A 187 -4.66 -2.03 16.93
CA PRO A 187 -3.66 -1.47 16.02
C PRO A 187 -3.25 -2.41 14.88
N SER A 188 -3.23 -3.72 15.13
CA SER A 188 -2.87 -4.73 14.11
C SER A 188 -3.87 -4.84 12.97
N GLN A 189 -5.09 -4.32 13.12
CA GLN A 189 -6.12 -4.33 12.07
C GLN A 189 -6.10 -3.09 11.18
N ALA A 190 -5.44 -2.02 11.59
CA ALA A 190 -5.45 -0.76 10.88
C ALA A 190 -4.89 -0.88 9.46
N CYS A 191 -3.70 -1.44 9.28
CA CYS A 191 -3.12 -1.59 7.94
C CYS A 191 -3.87 -2.58 7.04
N PRO A 192 -4.30 -3.76 7.51
CA PRO A 192 -5.20 -4.61 6.72
C PRO A 192 -6.49 -3.91 6.29
N ALA A 193 -7.10 -3.10 7.17
CA ALA A 193 -8.31 -2.34 6.83
C ALA A 193 -8.03 -1.26 5.78
N ALA A 194 -6.96 -0.46 5.95
CA ALA A 194 -6.55 0.55 4.97
C ALA A 194 -6.27 -0.06 3.58
N GLN A 195 -5.66 -1.25 3.50
CA GLN A 195 -5.44 -1.97 2.24
C GLN A 195 -6.75 -2.45 1.60
N LYS A 196 -7.74 -2.90 2.38
CA LYS A 196 -9.06 -3.26 1.84
C LYS A 196 -9.80 -2.05 1.30
N ILE A 197 -9.70 -0.90 1.98
CA ILE A 197 -10.25 0.37 1.49
C ILE A 197 -9.55 0.77 0.19
N ALA A 198 -8.22 0.59 0.08
CA ALA A 198 -7.48 0.83 -1.14
C ALA A 198 -7.94 -0.08 -2.30
N SER A 199 -8.20 -1.35 -2.02
CA SER A 199 -8.76 -2.28 -3.03
C SER A 199 -10.12 -1.80 -3.54
N ALA A 200 -11.03 -1.40 -2.66
CA ALA A 200 -12.35 -0.90 -3.04
C ALA A 200 -12.26 0.41 -3.85
N ALA A 201 -11.38 1.33 -3.46
CA ALA A 201 -11.14 2.56 -4.21
C ALA A 201 -10.61 2.28 -5.64
N LEU A 202 -9.67 1.34 -5.79
CA LEU A 202 -9.16 0.94 -7.10
C LEU A 202 -10.24 0.28 -7.95
N GLU A 203 -11.10 -0.55 -7.35
CA GLU A 203 -12.23 -1.15 -8.07
C GLU A 203 -13.16 -0.08 -8.62
N THR A 204 -13.53 0.91 -7.80
CA THR A 204 -14.37 2.04 -8.22
C THR A 204 -13.73 2.88 -9.32
N LEU A 205 -12.42 3.19 -9.18
CA LEU A 205 -11.69 3.93 -10.21
C LEU A 205 -11.62 3.19 -11.54
N LYS A 206 -11.45 1.87 -11.53
CA LYS A 206 -11.42 1.03 -12.75
C LYS A 206 -12.76 0.97 -13.45
N GLN A 207 -13.86 1.12 -12.73
CA GLN A 207 -15.22 1.18 -13.29
C GLN A 207 -15.54 2.55 -13.90
N GLY A 208 -14.72 3.57 -13.61
CA GLY A 208 -14.87 4.92 -14.19
C GLY A 208 -15.92 5.80 -13.55
N GLY A 209 -16.47 5.41 -12.37
CA GLY A 209 -17.48 6.16 -11.62
C GLY A 209 -18.87 6.02 -12.19
#